data_310c499a505ba3418a3cb9b391e01285
#
_entry.id   310c499a505ba3418a3cb9b391e01285
#
_cell.length_a   1.000
_cell.length_b   1.000
_cell.length_c   1.000
_cell.angle_alpha   90.00
_cell.angle_beta   90.00
_cell.angle_gamma   90.00
#
_symmetry.space_group_name_H-M   'P 1'
#
loop_
_entity.id
_entity.type
_entity.pdbx_description
1 polymer ?
#
loop_
_entity_poly.entity_id
_entity_poly.type
_entity_poly.pdbx_seq_one_letter_code
_entity_poly.pdbx_strand_id
1 'polypeptide(L)'
;MIPMINDHELEALMTEARDAGALSASYILLRLPLEVAPLFEEWLTTHYPQRAAHVMSLIRQSRNGATNDSRFGSRMRGEGQFADLLAQRYKLAVKRLGLNGRESFVLDCDSFCPPGGQMSLL
;
A
#
# COMPACT_ATOMS: atom_id res chain seq x y z
N MET A 1 1.53 -2.85 2.64
CA MET A 1 2.43 -4.00 2.88
C MET A 1 3.30 -3.67 4.08
N ILE A 2 3.40 -4.60 5.01
CA ILE A 2 4.17 -4.50 6.25
C ILE A 2 5.41 -5.38 6.08
N PRO A 3 6.63 -4.82 6.17
CA PRO A 3 7.87 -5.59 6.04
C PRO A 3 7.91 -6.78 6.99
N MET A 4 8.32 -7.95 6.51
CA MET A 4 8.48 -9.20 7.28
C MET A 4 7.21 -9.75 7.94
N ILE A 5 6.05 -9.13 7.73
CA ILE A 5 4.76 -9.60 8.24
C ILE A 5 3.91 -10.15 7.10
N ASN A 6 3.58 -9.32 6.08
CA ASN A 6 2.73 -9.74 4.98
C ASN A 6 3.27 -9.38 3.56
N ASP A 7 4.49 -8.90 3.46
CA ASP A 7 5.11 -8.63 2.16
C ASP A 7 5.35 -9.90 1.32
N HIS A 8 5.44 -11.06 1.97
CA HIS A 8 5.56 -12.36 1.31
C HIS A 8 4.26 -12.80 0.62
N GLU A 9 3.13 -12.23 0.97
CA GLU A 9 1.81 -12.55 0.39
C GLU A 9 1.50 -11.75 -0.89
N LEU A 10 2.37 -10.80 -1.28
CA LEU A 10 2.11 -9.86 -2.39
C LEU A 10 1.67 -10.57 -3.67
N GLU A 11 2.43 -11.57 -4.12
CA GLU A 11 2.16 -12.25 -5.38
C GLU A 11 0.90 -13.13 -5.30
N ALA A 12 0.66 -13.76 -4.15
CA ALA A 12 -0.53 -14.57 -3.92
C ALA A 12 -1.79 -13.71 -3.94
N LEU A 13 -1.79 -12.59 -3.19
CA LEU A 13 -2.90 -11.63 -3.17
C LEU A 13 -3.20 -11.07 -4.57
N MET A 14 -2.16 -10.74 -5.35
CA MET A 14 -2.35 -10.26 -6.71
C MET A 14 -2.91 -11.34 -7.65
N THR A 15 -2.54 -12.60 -7.45
CA THR A 15 -3.08 -13.72 -8.22
C THR A 15 -4.57 -13.91 -7.93
N GLU A 16 -4.94 -13.98 -6.66
CA GLU A 16 -6.34 -14.10 -6.23
C GLU A 16 -7.19 -12.92 -6.71
N ALA A 17 -6.65 -11.70 -6.63
CA ALA A 17 -7.33 -10.51 -7.13
C ALA A 17 -7.60 -10.60 -8.64
N ARG A 18 -6.60 -11.03 -9.43
CA ARG A 18 -6.78 -11.26 -10.88
C ARG A 18 -7.85 -12.32 -11.15
N ASP A 19 -7.82 -13.44 -10.45
CA ASP A 19 -8.76 -14.53 -10.62
C ASP A 19 -10.20 -14.15 -10.23
N ALA A 20 -10.32 -13.19 -9.31
CA ALA A 20 -11.59 -12.53 -8.97
C ALA A 20 -12.01 -11.42 -9.96
N GLY A 21 -11.25 -11.17 -11.04
CA GLY A 21 -11.59 -10.21 -12.08
C GLY A 21 -11.00 -8.81 -11.92
N ALA A 22 -10.01 -8.61 -11.05
CA ALA A 22 -9.33 -7.32 -10.95
C ALA A 22 -8.55 -7.01 -12.25
N LEU A 23 -8.67 -5.78 -12.73
CA LEU A 23 -7.97 -5.29 -13.94
C LEU A 23 -6.64 -4.61 -13.60
N SER A 24 -6.49 -4.12 -12.38
CA SER A 24 -5.28 -3.48 -11.91
C SER A 24 -5.09 -3.74 -10.42
N ALA A 25 -3.85 -3.67 -9.97
CA ALA A 25 -3.49 -3.76 -8.56
C ALA A 25 -2.47 -2.68 -8.21
N SER A 26 -2.41 -2.30 -6.95
CA SER A 26 -1.35 -1.45 -6.43
C SER A 26 -1.04 -1.83 -4.99
N TYR A 27 0.11 -1.40 -4.48
CA TYR A 27 0.45 -1.58 -3.09
C TYR A 27 0.93 -0.26 -2.47
N ILE A 28 0.78 -0.18 -1.16
CA ILE A 28 1.35 0.89 -0.35
C ILE A 28 2.24 0.25 0.70
N LEU A 29 3.50 0.69 0.77
CA LEU A 29 4.38 0.32 1.87
C LEU A 29 3.93 1.05 3.13
N LEU A 30 3.81 0.33 4.25
CA LEU A 30 3.30 0.86 5.51
C LEU A 30 4.02 2.16 5.89
N ARG A 31 3.25 3.14 6.33
CA ARG A 31 3.71 4.38 6.94
C ARG A 31 2.94 4.62 8.23
N LEU A 32 3.62 5.19 9.20
CA LEU A 32 3.10 5.35 10.54
C LEU A 32 3.17 6.83 10.95
N PRO A 33 2.16 7.62 10.56
CA PRO A 33 2.11 9.03 10.95
C PRO A 33 1.76 9.19 12.43
N LEU A 34 2.38 10.19 13.05
CA LEU A 34 2.05 10.69 14.40
C LEU A 34 1.80 9.55 15.41
N GLU A 35 0.65 9.56 16.04
CA GLU A 35 0.23 8.62 17.08
C GLU A 35 0.05 7.16 16.62
N VAL A 36 -0.01 6.91 15.33
CA VAL A 36 -0.09 5.54 14.79
C VAL A 36 1.22 4.77 15.02
N ALA A 37 2.36 5.47 15.07
CA ALA A 37 3.66 4.82 15.24
C ALA A 37 3.80 4.09 16.58
N PRO A 38 3.55 4.72 17.75
CA PRO A 38 3.63 4.02 19.04
C PRO A 38 2.59 2.90 19.17
N LEU A 39 1.38 3.08 18.68
CA LEU A 39 0.34 2.03 18.72
C LEU A 39 0.74 0.80 17.90
N PHE A 40 1.32 1.00 16.73
CA PHE A 40 1.81 -0.10 15.90
C PHE A 40 3.02 -0.80 16.53
N GLU A 41 3.92 -0.06 17.16
CA GLU A 41 5.08 -0.62 17.85
C GLU A 41 4.67 -1.46 19.08
N GLU A 42 3.67 -1.02 19.83
CA GLU A 42 3.06 -1.79 20.92
C GLU A 42 2.39 -3.08 20.39
N TRP A 43 1.62 -2.96 19.31
CA TRP A 43 1.00 -4.12 18.65
C TRP A 43 2.04 -5.14 18.16
N LEU A 44 3.13 -4.67 17.52
CA LEU A 44 4.23 -5.55 17.10
C LEU A 44 4.89 -6.25 18.26
N THR A 45 5.14 -5.54 19.36
CA THR A 45 5.78 -6.10 20.55
C THR A 45 4.89 -7.18 21.19
N THR A 46 3.58 -6.99 21.14
CA THR A 46 2.61 -7.94 21.69
C THR A 46 2.47 -9.19 20.82
N HIS A 47 2.35 -9.03 19.50
CA HIS A 47 2.00 -10.12 18.59
C HIS A 47 3.20 -10.75 17.87
N TYR A 48 4.28 -9.99 17.67
CA TYR A 48 5.49 -10.41 16.96
C TYR A 48 6.78 -9.99 17.68
N PRO A 49 6.95 -10.31 18.98
CA PRO A 49 8.04 -9.78 19.80
C PRO A 49 9.43 -10.04 19.21
N GLN A 50 9.63 -11.20 18.59
CA GLN A 50 10.92 -11.58 17.98
C GLN A 50 11.23 -10.81 16.67
N ARG A 51 10.22 -10.24 16.02
CA ARG A 51 10.37 -9.52 14.74
C ARG A 51 10.19 -8.01 14.89
N ALA A 52 9.63 -7.53 15.99
CA ALA A 52 9.25 -6.13 16.20
C ALA A 52 10.38 -5.16 15.89
N ALA A 53 11.55 -5.35 16.46
CA ALA A 53 12.71 -4.49 16.23
C ALA A 53 13.16 -4.48 14.75
N HIS A 54 13.14 -5.63 14.09
CA HIS A 54 13.53 -5.74 12.68
C HIS A 54 12.52 -5.09 11.74
N VAL A 55 11.23 -5.31 11.98
CA VAL A 55 10.14 -4.66 11.22
C VAL A 55 10.24 -3.13 11.33
N MET A 56 10.39 -2.61 12.54
CA MET A 56 10.54 -1.16 12.76
C MET A 56 11.81 -0.60 12.12
N SER A 57 12.90 -1.36 12.13
CA SER A 57 14.14 -0.99 11.43
C SER A 57 13.90 -0.85 9.91
N LEU A 58 13.26 -1.81 9.27
CA LEU A 58 12.95 -1.77 7.84
C LEU A 58 11.98 -0.62 7.48
N ILE A 59 10.99 -0.34 8.34
CA ILE A 59 10.10 0.80 8.16
C ILE A 59 10.90 2.10 8.18
N ARG A 60 11.77 2.30 9.19
CA ARG A 60 12.61 3.50 9.29
C ARG A 60 13.60 3.62 8.13
N GLN A 61 14.24 2.54 7.71
CA GLN A 61 15.11 2.53 6.54
C GLN A 61 14.36 2.94 5.26
N SER A 62 13.12 2.47 5.10
CA SER A 62 12.29 2.82 3.95
C SER A 62 11.70 4.22 4.01
N ARG A 63 11.88 4.95 5.11
CA ARG A 63 11.32 6.28 5.39
C ARG A 63 12.39 7.30 5.79
N ASN A 64 13.62 7.10 5.30
CA ASN A 64 14.74 8.01 5.54
C ASN A 64 15.03 8.23 7.04
N GLY A 65 14.96 7.15 7.82
CA GLY A 65 15.20 7.14 9.27
C GLY A 65 13.97 7.43 10.14
N ALA A 66 12.86 7.87 9.55
CA ALA A 66 11.61 8.15 10.26
C ALA A 66 10.60 6.99 10.20
N THR A 67 9.48 7.10 10.87
CA THR A 67 8.36 6.15 10.78
C THR A 67 7.35 6.53 9.69
N ASN A 68 7.40 7.79 9.23
CA ASN A 68 6.56 8.34 8.19
C ASN A 68 7.36 9.33 7.33
N ASP A 69 7.06 9.35 6.04
CA ASP A 69 7.55 10.35 5.09
C ASP A 69 6.35 10.87 4.30
N SER A 70 6.08 12.18 4.42
CA SER A 70 4.95 12.84 3.78
C SER A 70 5.25 13.35 2.38
N ARG A 71 6.52 13.30 1.92
CA ARG A 71 6.94 13.81 0.61
C ARG A 71 6.16 13.14 -0.51
N PHE A 72 5.75 13.96 -1.47
CA PHE A 72 5.09 13.45 -2.67
C PHE A 72 6.05 12.54 -3.46
N GLY A 73 5.56 11.39 -3.92
CA GLY A 73 6.37 10.40 -4.64
C GLY A 73 6.89 9.26 -3.73
N SER A 74 7.57 9.55 -2.64
CA SER A 74 8.12 8.55 -1.72
C SER A 74 7.11 8.03 -0.68
N ARG A 75 6.12 8.86 -0.30
CA ARG A 75 5.17 8.55 0.79
C ARG A 75 4.45 7.20 0.66
N MET A 76 4.18 6.73 -0.56
CA MET A 76 3.46 5.48 -0.80
C MET A 76 4.39 4.30 -1.01
N ARG A 77 5.53 4.52 -1.65
CA ARG A 77 6.45 3.47 -2.10
C ARG A 77 7.59 3.22 -1.11
N GLY A 78 8.03 4.26 -0.40
CA GLY A 78 9.26 4.21 0.38
C GLY A 78 10.52 4.33 -0.49
N GLU A 79 11.66 4.28 0.15
CA GLU A 79 13.00 4.38 -0.45
C GLU A 79 13.91 3.27 0.13
N GLY A 80 15.02 2.97 -0.53
CA GLY A 80 16.04 2.01 -0.07
C GLY A 80 15.79 0.57 -0.49
N GLN A 81 16.75 -0.29 -0.16
CA GLN A 81 16.86 -1.65 -0.71
C GLN A 81 15.58 -2.50 -0.55
N PHE A 82 14.94 -2.46 0.61
CA PHE A 82 13.72 -3.22 0.84
C PHE A 82 12.57 -2.71 -0.04
N ALA A 83 12.39 -1.38 -0.11
CA ALA A 83 11.37 -0.77 -0.94
C ALA A 83 11.59 -1.05 -2.43
N ASP A 84 12.85 -1.01 -2.88
CA ASP A 84 13.23 -1.32 -4.26
C ASP A 84 12.98 -2.78 -4.63
N LEU A 85 13.31 -3.71 -3.73
CA LEU A 85 13.02 -5.13 -3.90
C LEU A 85 11.51 -5.38 -4.02
N LEU A 86 10.73 -4.79 -3.12
CA LEU A 86 9.27 -4.92 -3.16
C LEU A 86 8.68 -4.34 -4.44
N ALA A 87 9.21 -3.19 -4.89
CA ALA A 87 8.80 -2.57 -6.15
C ALA A 87 9.13 -3.44 -7.37
N GLN A 88 10.27 -4.12 -7.38
CA GLN A 88 10.64 -5.06 -8.45
C GLN A 88 9.71 -6.28 -8.46
N ARG A 89 9.46 -6.90 -7.31
CA ARG A 89 8.53 -8.02 -7.17
C ARG A 89 7.13 -7.63 -7.68
N TYR A 90 6.64 -6.48 -7.25
CA TYR A 90 5.35 -5.95 -7.71
C TYR A 90 5.30 -5.77 -9.24
N LYS A 91 6.31 -5.12 -9.85
CA LYS A 91 6.38 -4.91 -11.31
C LYS A 91 6.36 -6.24 -12.08
N LEU A 92 7.11 -7.24 -11.61
CA LEU A 92 7.12 -8.56 -12.21
C LEU A 92 5.77 -9.26 -12.09
N ALA A 93 5.11 -9.16 -10.94
CA ALA A 93 3.78 -9.72 -10.70
C ALA A 93 2.72 -9.05 -11.59
N VAL A 94 2.71 -7.71 -11.69
CA VAL A 94 1.82 -6.96 -12.59
C VAL A 94 1.98 -7.44 -14.03
N LYS A 95 3.22 -7.54 -14.51
CA LYS A 95 3.50 -7.99 -15.88
C LYS A 95 3.04 -9.44 -16.11
N ARG A 96 3.35 -10.34 -15.19
CA ARG A 96 2.99 -11.76 -15.27
C ARG A 96 1.47 -11.98 -15.25
N LEU A 97 0.76 -11.21 -14.44
CA LEU A 97 -0.67 -11.37 -14.20
C LEU A 97 -1.55 -10.48 -15.10
N GLY A 98 -0.95 -9.60 -15.90
CA GLY A 98 -1.70 -8.69 -16.76
C GLY A 98 -2.51 -7.62 -16.00
N LEU A 99 -2.08 -7.26 -14.78
CA LEU A 99 -2.77 -6.28 -13.91
C LEU A 99 -2.39 -4.82 -14.21
N ASN A 100 -2.27 -4.46 -15.47
CA ASN A 100 -1.88 -3.13 -15.96
C ASN A 100 -3.02 -2.38 -16.67
N GLY A 101 -4.26 -2.87 -16.55
CA GLY A 101 -5.44 -2.34 -17.26
C GLY A 101 -5.89 -0.93 -16.85
N ARG A 102 -5.13 -0.23 -15.98
CA ARG A 102 -5.48 1.12 -15.52
C ARG A 102 -5.46 2.18 -16.62
N GLU A 103 -4.73 1.95 -17.70
CA GLU A 103 -4.63 2.90 -18.82
C GLU A 103 -5.90 2.95 -19.69
N SER A 104 -6.74 1.91 -19.62
CA SER A 104 -7.98 1.82 -20.41
C SER A 104 -9.25 1.98 -19.59
N PHE A 105 -9.15 2.21 -18.27
CA PHE A 105 -10.31 2.32 -17.41
C PHE A 105 -10.78 3.77 -17.33
N VAL A 106 -11.85 4.07 -18.04
CA VAL A 106 -12.60 5.33 -17.91
C VAL A 106 -13.76 5.08 -16.95
N LEU A 107 -13.83 5.87 -15.88
CA LEU A 107 -14.97 5.82 -14.95
C LEU A 107 -16.22 6.30 -15.68
N ASP A 108 -17.29 5.50 -15.62
CA ASP A 108 -18.63 5.94 -16.05
C ASP A 108 -19.17 6.94 -15.01
N CYS A 109 -19.26 8.21 -15.44
CA CYS A 109 -19.81 9.28 -14.63
C CYS A 109 -21.29 9.53 -14.91
N ASP A 110 -21.90 8.87 -15.90
CA ASP A 110 -23.28 9.09 -16.32
C ASP A 110 -24.27 8.42 -15.35
N SER A 111 -23.80 7.43 -14.59
CA SER A 111 -24.59 6.75 -13.55
C SER A 111 -24.75 7.57 -12.26
N PHE A 112 -24.06 8.71 -12.12
CA PHE A 112 -24.19 9.56 -10.94
C PHE A 112 -25.49 10.36 -10.98
N CYS A 113 -26.41 10.06 -10.07
CA CYS A 113 -27.59 10.88 -9.79
C CYS A 113 -27.36 11.62 -8.47
N PRO A 114 -27.26 12.95 -8.46
CA PRO A 114 -27.23 13.70 -7.20
C PRO A 114 -28.51 13.43 -6.40
N PRO A 115 -28.45 13.30 -5.07
CA PRO A 115 -29.65 13.14 -4.27
C PRO A 115 -30.62 14.31 -4.55
N GLY A 116 -31.86 13.98 -4.96
CA GLY A 116 -32.87 14.97 -5.21
C GLY A 116 -33.13 15.79 -3.94
N GLY A 117 -33.04 17.11 -4.03
CA GLY A 117 -33.32 18.01 -2.93
C GLY A 117 -32.19 18.86 -2.39
N GLN A 118 -31.04 18.90 -3.03
CA GLN A 118 -30.07 19.94 -2.72
C GLN A 118 -30.64 21.28 -3.18
N MET A 119 -31.19 22.04 -2.23
CA MET A 119 -31.64 23.41 -2.50
C MET A 119 -30.44 24.26 -2.85
N SER A 120 -30.54 25.06 -3.91
CA SER A 120 -29.57 26.10 -4.25
C SER A 120 -29.35 27.00 -3.03
N LEU A 121 -28.10 27.24 -2.67
CA LEU A 121 -27.69 28.17 -1.61
C LEU A 121 -27.65 29.64 -2.13
N LEU A 122 -28.36 29.97 -3.19
CA LEU A 122 -28.51 31.35 -3.69
C LEU A 122 -29.96 31.79 -3.50
#